data_658853f3a4aeeb7537d5175516aafd8b
#
_entry.id   658853f3a4aeeb7537d5175516aafd8b
#
_cell.length_a   1.000
_cell.length_b   1.000
_cell.length_c   1.000
_cell.angle_alpha   90.00
_cell.angle_beta   90.00
_cell.angle_gamma   90.00
#
_symmetry.space_group_name_H-M   'P 1'
#
loop_
_entity.id
_entity.type
_entity.pdbx_description
1 polymer ?
#
loop_
_entity_poly.entity_id
_entity_poly.type
_entity_poly.pdbx_seq_one_letter_code
_entity_poly.pdbx_strand_id
1 'polypeptide(L)'
;SWGLCGEVKRVMGAWQYDSRDLERLSMIMTLHDVGFSNGEVETYMRLLLSGRDTEQERMRMLNRLRDCAMDELHFKQKQLDRLDYLRYKIQQAAKQHG
;
A
#
# COMPACT_ATOMS: atom_id res chain seq x y z
N SER A 1 -10.75 -10.96 -12.36
CA SER A 1 -11.21 -9.60 -12.43
C SER A 1 -12.09 -9.28 -11.24
N TRP A 2 -12.20 -8.06 -10.96
CA TRP A 2 -12.87 -7.65 -9.74
C TRP A 2 -14.29 -7.25 -9.93
N GLY A 3 -14.70 -7.05 -11.15
CA GLY A 3 -16.04 -6.63 -11.45
C GLY A 3 -16.37 -5.23 -10.98
N LEU A 4 -15.40 -4.46 -10.57
CA LEU A 4 -15.64 -3.11 -10.07
C LEU A 4 -15.61 -2.06 -11.15
N CYS A 5 -14.78 -2.24 -12.16
CA CYS A 5 -14.76 -1.32 -13.27
C CYS A 5 -14.49 -2.00 -14.60
N GLY A 6 -14.13 -3.27 -14.60
CA GLY A 6 -13.74 -3.94 -15.83
C GLY A 6 -14.88 -4.31 -16.74
N GLU A 7 -16.01 -4.68 -16.17
CA GLU A 7 -17.13 -5.18 -16.98
C GLU A 7 -17.75 -4.12 -17.84
N VAL A 8 -17.81 -2.93 -17.33
CA VAL A 8 -18.49 -1.83 -18.01
C VAL A 8 -17.79 -1.46 -19.31
N LYS A 9 -16.52 -1.77 -19.41
CA LYS A 9 -15.67 -1.23 -20.46
C LYS A 9 -15.45 -2.17 -21.63
N ARG A 10 -16.09 -3.30 -21.65
CA ARG A 10 -15.89 -4.26 -22.73
C ARG A 10 -16.87 -4.10 -23.86
N VAL A 11 -17.62 -3.06 -23.81
CA VAL A 11 -18.63 -2.82 -24.82
C VAL A 11 -17.95 -2.53 -26.14
N MET A 12 -18.40 -3.21 -27.18
CA MET A 12 -17.94 -2.99 -28.55
C MET A 12 -16.48 -3.32 -28.81
N GLY A 13 -15.90 -4.15 -27.95
CA GLY A 13 -14.55 -4.61 -28.17
C GLY A 13 -13.48 -3.56 -27.99
N ALA A 14 -13.83 -2.39 -27.55
CA ALA A 14 -12.87 -1.31 -27.31
C ALA A 14 -12.86 -0.95 -25.83
N TRP A 15 -11.69 -0.61 -25.34
CA TRP A 15 -11.55 -0.21 -23.96
C TRP A 15 -11.73 1.28 -23.85
N GLN A 16 -12.91 1.69 -23.51
CA GLN A 16 -13.21 3.09 -23.29
C GLN A 16 -13.54 3.31 -21.84
N TYR A 17 -12.84 4.24 -21.24
CA TYR A 17 -13.05 4.58 -19.83
C TYR A 17 -13.58 5.99 -19.75
N ASP A 18 -14.65 6.18 -18.98
CA ASP A 18 -15.05 7.52 -18.64
C ASP A 18 -14.24 7.97 -17.43
N SER A 19 -14.43 9.23 -17.01
CA SER A 19 -13.67 9.79 -15.90
C SER A 19 -13.83 8.97 -14.62
N ARG A 20 -15.04 8.50 -14.40
CA ARG A 20 -15.36 7.75 -13.18
C ARG A 20 -14.61 6.45 -13.11
N ASP A 21 -14.51 5.76 -14.25
CA ASP A 21 -13.80 4.49 -14.30
C ASP A 21 -12.31 4.67 -14.13
N LEU A 22 -11.77 5.74 -14.68
CA LEU A 22 -10.36 6.06 -14.50
C LEU A 22 -10.05 6.37 -13.06
N GLU A 23 -10.95 7.08 -12.37
CA GLU A 23 -10.78 7.36 -10.96
C GLU A 23 -10.78 6.08 -10.13
N ARG A 24 -11.70 5.16 -10.44
CA ARG A 24 -11.77 3.89 -9.74
C ARG A 24 -10.51 3.07 -9.97
N LEU A 25 -10.06 3.01 -11.20
CA LEU A 25 -8.85 2.26 -11.53
C LEU A 25 -7.64 2.86 -10.81
N SER A 26 -7.53 4.17 -10.83
CA SER A 26 -6.46 4.88 -10.14
C SER A 26 -6.48 4.58 -8.64
N MET A 27 -7.67 4.57 -8.04
CA MET A 27 -7.80 4.26 -6.63
C MET A 27 -7.38 2.83 -6.34
N ILE A 28 -7.79 1.89 -7.17
CA ILE A 28 -7.42 0.48 -7.00
C ILE A 28 -5.91 0.32 -7.07
N MET A 29 -5.27 0.97 -8.02
CA MET A 29 -3.83 0.92 -8.16
C MET A 29 -3.13 1.51 -6.93
N THR A 30 -3.64 2.64 -6.45
CA THR A 30 -3.09 3.28 -5.25
C THR A 30 -3.21 2.37 -4.04
N LEU A 31 -4.34 1.72 -3.87
CA LEU A 31 -4.55 0.83 -2.73
C LEU A 31 -3.60 -0.36 -2.77
N HIS A 32 -3.34 -0.89 -3.97
CA HIS A 32 -2.32 -1.94 -4.10
C HIS A 32 -0.93 -1.41 -3.80
N ASP A 33 -0.63 -0.22 -4.27
CA ASP A 33 0.68 0.38 -4.05
C ASP A 33 0.99 0.58 -2.58
N VAL A 34 -0.02 0.92 -1.79
CA VAL A 34 0.22 1.10 -0.35
C VAL A 34 0.24 -0.21 0.43
N GLY A 35 -0.05 -1.34 -0.22
CA GLY A 35 0.16 -2.63 0.38
C GLY A 35 -1.09 -3.45 0.68
N PHE A 36 -2.27 -3.00 0.26
CA PHE A 36 -3.48 -3.80 0.45
C PHE A 36 -3.45 -5.03 -0.44
N SER A 37 -3.95 -6.15 0.09
CA SER A 37 -4.18 -7.34 -0.70
C SER A 37 -5.40 -7.15 -1.60
N ASN A 38 -5.59 -8.08 -2.54
CA ASN A 38 -6.74 -8.02 -3.44
C ASN A 38 -8.06 -7.98 -2.68
N GLY A 39 -8.18 -8.81 -1.65
CA GLY A 39 -9.40 -8.83 -0.84
C GLY A 39 -9.65 -7.53 -0.11
N GLU A 40 -8.58 -6.93 0.40
CA GLU A 40 -8.69 -5.66 1.10
C GLU A 40 -9.06 -4.52 0.16
N VAL A 41 -8.48 -4.52 -1.03
CA VAL A 41 -8.82 -3.50 -2.03
C VAL A 41 -10.28 -3.63 -2.41
N GLU A 42 -10.75 -4.86 -2.60
CA GLU A 42 -12.15 -5.08 -2.92
C GLU A 42 -13.07 -4.58 -1.83
N THR A 43 -12.74 -4.89 -0.58
CA THR A 43 -13.53 -4.42 0.56
C THR A 43 -13.56 -2.90 0.61
N TYR A 44 -12.41 -2.28 0.46
CA TYR A 44 -12.33 -0.82 0.48
C TYR A 44 -13.18 -0.21 -0.64
N MET A 45 -13.09 -0.77 -1.83
CA MET A 45 -13.86 -0.25 -2.97
C MET A 45 -15.36 -0.43 -2.78
N ARG A 46 -15.78 -1.54 -2.17
CA ARG A 46 -17.19 -1.72 -1.85
C ARG A 46 -17.68 -0.67 -0.90
N LEU A 47 -16.89 -0.38 0.11
CA LEU A 47 -17.26 0.67 1.07
C LEU A 47 -17.34 2.02 0.39
N LEU A 48 -16.36 2.31 -0.44
CA LEU A 48 -16.31 3.59 -1.14
C LEU A 48 -17.52 3.79 -2.06
N LEU A 49 -17.93 2.73 -2.73
CA LEU A 49 -18.99 2.79 -3.74
C LEU A 49 -20.37 2.47 -3.20
N SER A 50 -20.49 2.27 -1.89
CA SER A 50 -21.74 1.81 -1.29
C SER A 50 -22.86 2.86 -1.28
N GLY A 51 -22.51 4.12 -1.47
CA GLY A 51 -23.49 5.18 -1.38
C GLY A 51 -23.79 5.63 0.04
N ARG A 52 -23.18 4.98 1.03
CA ARG A 52 -23.30 5.37 2.43
C ARG A 52 -22.04 6.02 2.90
N ASP A 53 -22.12 6.67 4.04
CA ASP A 53 -20.93 7.25 4.66
C ASP A 53 -20.14 6.15 5.34
N THR A 54 -19.03 5.77 4.73
CA THR A 54 -18.15 4.73 5.25
C THR A 54 -16.77 5.26 5.57
N GLU A 55 -16.65 6.55 5.79
CA GLU A 55 -15.36 7.18 6.03
C GLU A 55 -14.62 6.57 7.20
N GLN A 56 -15.32 6.33 8.30
CA GLN A 56 -14.68 5.77 9.48
C GLN A 56 -14.16 4.36 9.23
N GLU A 57 -14.94 3.56 8.52
CA GLU A 57 -14.54 2.20 8.20
C GLU A 57 -13.33 2.18 7.28
N ARG A 58 -13.36 3.04 6.26
CA ARG A 58 -12.22 3.14 5.35
C ARG A 58 -11.00 3.68 6.06
N MET A 59 -11.19 4.63 6.95
CA MET A 59 -10.08 5.19 7.73
C MET A 59 -9.45 4.12 8.62
N ARG A 60 -10.26 3.25 9.22
CA ARG A 60 -9.73 2.16 10.04
C ARG A 60 -8.87 1.22 9.22
N MET A 61 -9.29 0.91 8.00
CA MET A 61 -8.49 0.07 7.12
C MET A 61 -7.15 0.71 6.81
N LEU A 62 -7.17 1.99 6.48
CA LEU A 62 -5.95 2.73 6.15
C LEU A 62 -5.04 2.86 7.36
N ASN A 63 -5.60 3.13 8.53
CA ASN A 63 -4.81 3.26 9.75
C ASN A 63 -4.15 1.95 10.14
N ARG A 64 -4.86 0.85 9.96
CA ARG A 64 -4.27 -0.47 10.27
C ARG A 64 -3.04 -0.71 9.39
N LEU A 65 -3.16 -0.41 8.11
CA LEU A 65 -2.04 -0.58 7.20
C LEU A 65 -0.90 0.36 7.54
N ARG A 66 -1.24 1.61 7.91
CA ARG A 66 -0.25 2.59 8.31
C ARG A 66 0.51 2.13 9.55
N ASP A 67 -0.20 1.57 10.52
CA ASP A 67 0.43 1.07 11.73
C ASP A 67 1.39 -0.07 11.43
N CYS A 68 1.00 -0.97 10.53
CA CYS A 68 1.87 -2.06 10.11
C CYS A 68 3.12 -1.50 9.42
N ALA A 69 2.96 -0.50 8.58
CA ALA A 69 4.10 0.12 7.90
C ALA A 69 5.03 0.79 8.90
N MET A 70 4.47 1.44 9.93
CA MET A 70 5.28 2.05 10.97
C MET A 70 6.10 1.00 11.73
N ASP A 71 5.48 -0.14 12.04
CA ASP A 71 6.19 -1.22 12.70
C ASP A 71 7.34 -1.73 11.84
N GLU A 72 7.10 -1.86 10.54
CA GLU A 72 8.15 -2.28 9.62
C GLU A 72 9.29 -1.26 9.57
N LEU A 73 8.95 0.02 9.56
CA LEU A 73 9.97 1.06 9.57
C LEU A 73 10.80 1.01 10.84
N HIS A 74 10.16 0.82 11.99
CA HIS A 74 10.88 0.71 13.25
C HIS A 74 11.81 -0.50 13.25
N PHE A 75 11.35 -1.60 12.71
CA PHE A 75 12.18 -2.80 12.60
C PHE A 75 13.38 -2.55 11.69
N LYS A 76 13.14 -1.92 10.55
CA LYS A 76 14.23 -1.57 9.62
C LYS A 76 15.22 -0.61 10.26
N GLN A 77 14.72 0.34 11.04
CA GLN A 77 15.58 1.28 11.74
C GLN A 77 16.51 0.55 12.70
N LYS A 78 15.96 -0.41 13.44
CA LYS A 78 16.80 -1.21 14.35
C LYS A 78 17.84 -2.02 13.60
N GLN A 79 17.47 -2.55 12.45
CA GLN A 79 18.42 -3.28 11.62
C GLN A 79 19.55 -2.37 11.15
N LEU A 80 19.22 -1.17 10.71
CA LEU A 80 20.22 -0.20 10.29
C LEU A 80 21.15 0.16 11.43
N ASP A 81 20.60 0.37 12.63
CA ASP A 81 21.41 0.70 13.79
C ASP A 81 22.41 -0.40 14.10
N ARG A 82 21.99 -1.64 14.00
CA ARG A 82 22.86 -2.78 14.24
C ARG A 82 23.93 -2.92 13.16
N LEU A 83 23.56 -2.69 11.93
CA LEU A 83 24.52 -2.71 10.82
C LEU A 83 25.57 -1.63 11.01
N ASP A 84 25.14 -0.44 11.38
CA ASP A 84 26.06 0.67 11.61
C ASP A 84 26.99 0.37 12.78
N TYR A 85 26.47 -0.26 13.82
CA TYR A 85 27.29 -0.66 14.94
C TYR A 85 28.37 -1.64 14.51
N LEU A 86 28.00 -2.65 13.73
CA LEU A 86 28.97 -3.62 13.26
C LEU A 86 30.04 -2.98 12.36
N ARG A 87 29.61 -2.07 11.50
CA ARG A 87 30.54 -1.33 10.66
C ARG A 87 31.52 -0.52 11.51
N TYR A 88 30.99 0.10 12.55
CA TYR A 88 31.82 0.89 13.48
C TYR A 88 32.86 -0.02 14.16
N LYS A 89 32.45 -1.19 14.60
CA LYS A 89 33.36 -2.14 15.26
C LYS A 89 34.50 -2.54 14.31
N ILE A 90 34.20 -2.78 13.06
CA ILE A 90 35.22 -3.15 12.08
C ILE A 90 36.19 -1.98 11.87
N GLN A 91 35.67 -0.79 11.75
CA GLN A 91 36.50 0.40 11.55
C GLN A 91 37.40 0.64 12.75
N GLN A 92 36.89 0.43 13.96
CA GLN A 92 37.70 0.61 15.16
C GLN A 92 38.82 -0.45 15.23
N ALA A 93 38.51 -1.68 14.90
CA ALA A 93 39.52 -2.74 14.86
C ALA A 93 40.61 -2.44 13.84
N ALA A 94 40.22 -1.96 12.67
CA ALA A 94 41.19 -1.60 11.62
C ALA A 94 42.12 -0.47 12.10
N LYS A 95 41.57 0.52 12.79
CA LYS A 95 42.39 1.62 13.31
C LYS A 95 43.37 1.14 14.35
N GLN A 96 42.96 0.19 15.18
CA GLN A 96 43.83 -0.32 16.21
C GLN A 96 45.00 -1.14 15.67
N HIS A 97 44.81 -1.75 14.52
CA HIS A 97 45.85 -2.55 13.89
C HIS A 97 46.67 -1.76 12.88
N GLY A 98 46.18 -0.64 12.50
CA GLY A 98 46.90 0.22 11.58
C GLY A 98 47.77 1.19 12.27
#